data_57b4d4d148f80c9e300938181727955f
#
_entry.id   57b4d4d148f80c9e300938181727955f
#
_cell.length_a   1.000
_cell.length_b   1.000
_cell.length_c   1.000
_cell.angle_alpha   90.00
_cell.angle_beta   90.00
_cell.angle_gamma   90.00
#
_symmetry.space_group_name_H-M   'P 1'
#
loop_
_entity.id
_entity.type
_entity.pdbx_description
1 polymer ?
#
loop_
_entity_poly.entity_id
_entity_poly.type
_entity_poly.pdbx_seq_one_letter_code
_entity_poly.pdbx_strand_id
1 'polypeptide(L)'
;LFGGGCFWCTEAVFLQIRGVSKVVSGYAGGHTTHPTYEEICNGDTNHAEVILIDFDETQISFKQLLDVFFATHDPTTLNRQGNDVGTQYRSVIYYLNEEQQRQSQEAIDALKAEGLNVVTELSPAPTFYPAEDYHQNFFAKNPSQGYCNFAIPPKLNKLRAKFVELLK
;
A
#
# COMPACT_ATOMS: atom_id res chain seq x y z
N LEU A 1 0.86 -1.33 -8.18
CA LEU A 1 0.17 -1.95 -7.04
C LEU A 1 1.08 -1.94 -5.82
N PHE A 2 0.61 -1.42 -4.72
CA PHE A 2 1.34 -1.39 -3.44
C PHE A 2 0.55 -2.09 -2.35
N GLY A 3 1.23 -2.91 -1.54
CA GLY A 3 0.69 -3.49 -0.32
C GLY A 3 1.56 -3.13 0.88
N GLY A 4 0.99 -2.57 1.91
CA GLY A 4 1.72 -2.12 3.10
C GLY A 4 0.85 -2.15 4.34
N GLY A 5 0.27 -3.30 4.65
CA GLY A 5 -0.66 -3.49 5.75
C GLY A 5 -2.11 -3.40 5.31
N CYS A 6 -2.98 -2.97 6.21
CA CYS A 6 -4.39 -2.82 5.90
C CYS A 6 -4.60 -1.78 4.79
N PHE A 7 -5.35 -2.15 3.75
CA PHE A 7 -5.55 -1.26 2.61
C PHE A 7 -6.40 -0.02 2.94
N TRP A 8 -7.17 -0.03 4.03
CA TRP A 8 -7.84 1.19 4.51
C TRP A 8 -6.83 2.29 4.84
N CYS A 9 -5.67 1.91 5.38
CA CYS A 9 -4.59 2.84 5.73
C CYS A 9 -3.87 3.34 4.48
N THR A 10 -3.44 2.43 3.61
CA THR A 10 -2.70 2.79 2.40
C THR A 10 -3.57 3.62 1.45
N GLU A 11 -4.82 3.27 1.30
CA GLU A 11 -5.77 4.06 0.50
C GLU A 11 -5.89 5.48 1.05
N ALA A 12 -6.10 5.64 2.35
CA ALA A 12 -6.25 6.96 2.98
C ALA A 12 -5.03 7.85 2.75
N VAL A 13 -3.84 7.27 2.82
CA VAL A 13 -2.58 7.99 2.57
C VAL A 13 -2.50 8.47 1.13
N PHE A 14 -2.67 7.57 0.16
CA PHE A 14 -2.45 7.91 -1.25
C PHE A 14 -3.54 8.78 -1.84
N LEU A 15 -4.75 8.76 -1.28
CA LEU A 15 -5.81 9.70 -1.70
C LEU A 15 -5.46 11.15 -1.39
N GLN A 16 -4.53 11.42 -0.49
CA GLN A 16 -4.08 12.78 -0.16
C GLN A 16 -3.02 13.32 -1.12
N ILE A 17 -2.49 12.51 -2.02
CA ILE A 17 -1.37 12.88 -2.89
C ILE A 17 -1.87 13.57 -4.14
N ARG A 18 -1.27 14.73 -4.46
CA ARG A 18 -1.54 15.46 -5.70
C ARG A 18 -1.18 14.59 -6.89
N GLY A 19 -2.01 14.60 -7.91
CA GLY A 19 -1.80 13.79 -9.12
C GLY A 19 -2.36 12.38 -9.04
N VAL A 20 -2.73 11.90 -7.85
CA VAL A 20 -3.44 10.63 -7.69
C VAL A 20 -4.92 10.88 -7.93
N SER A 21 -5.45 10.33 -9.03
CA SER A 21 -6.84 10.53 -9.43
C SER A 21 -7.77 9.47 -8.86
N LYS A 22 -7.25 8.26 -8.62
CA LYS A 22 -8.06 7.14 -8.15
C LYS A 22 -7.18 6.14 -7.39
N VAL A 23 -7.71 5.58 -6.32
CA VAL A 23 -7.12 4.47 -5.58
C VAL A 23 -8.20 3.41 -5.41
N VAL A 24 -7.92 2.18 -5.83
CA VAL A 24 -8.82 1.04 -5.67
C VAL A 24 -8.18 0.04 -4.74
N SER A 25 -8.83 -0.24 -3.61
CA SER A 25 -8.41 -1.29 -2.68
C SER A 25 -8.78 -2.66 -3.25
N GLY A 26 -7.91 -3.64 -3.06
CA GLY A 26 -8.15 -4.98 -3.59
C GLY A 26 -7.16 -6.01 -3.09
N TYR A 27 -7.13 -7.13 -3.79
CA TYR A 27 -6.32 -8.31 -3.43
C TYR A 27 -5.50 -8.78 -4.62
N ALA A 28 -4.27 -9.22 -4.36
CA ALA A 28 -3.41 -9.75 -5.41
C ALA A 28 -2.33 -10.67 -4.83
N GLY A 29 -1.78 -11.54 -5.66
CA GLY A 29 -0.62 -12.36 -5.31
C GLY A 29 -0.92 -13.68 -4.64
N GLY A 30 -2.19 -14.02 -4.44
CA GLY A 30 -2.60 -15.29 -3.87
C GLY A 30 -2.94 -16.34 -4.91
N HIS A 31 -3.50 -17.45 -4.44
CA HIS A 31 -3.78 -18.63 -5.29
C HIS A 31 -5.27 -18.86 -5.56
N THR A 32 -6.16 -18.03 -5.01
CA THR A 32 -7.60 -18.14 -5.24
C THR A 32 -8.08 -17.08 -6.23
N THR A 33 -9.17 -17.39 -6.96
CA THR A 33 -9.81 -16.43 -7.87
C THR A 33 -10.98 -15.76 -7.16
N HIS A 34 -11.21 -14.48 -7.47
CA HIS A 34 -12.31 -13.68 -6.89
C HIS A 34 -12.43 -13.83 -5.35
N PRO A 35 -11.34 -13.58 -4.60
CA PRO A 35 -11.38 -13.75 -3.15
C PRO A 35 -12.33 -12.76 -2.49
N THR A 36 -12.88 -13.17 -1.33
CA THR A 36 -13.66 -12.27 -0.48
C THR A 36 -12.82 -11.81 0.71
N TYR A 37 -13.20 -10.70 1.34
CA TYR A 37 -12.53 -10.22 2.54
C TYR A 37 -12.50 -11.28 3.65
N GLU A 38 -13.60 -12.01 3.81
CA GLU A 38 -13.68 -13.09 4.79
C GLU A 38 -12.65 -14.19 4.52
N GLU A 39 -12.50 -14.60 3.26
CA GLU A 39 -11.49 -15.59 2.86
C GLU A 39 -10.07 -15.07 3.11
N ILE A 40 -9.81 -13.80 2.82
CA ILE A 40 -8.51 -13.16 3.07
C ILE A 40 -8.19 -13.19 4.58
N CYS A 41 -9.15 -12.86 5.42
CA CYS A 41 -8.97 -12.84 6.88
C CYS A 41 -8.69 -14.22 7.46
N ASN A 42 -9.12 -15.29 6.79
CA ASN A 42 -8.78 -16.65 7.18
C ASN A 42 -7.31 -17.01 6.97
N GLY A 43 -6.59 -16.24 6.13
CA GLY A 43 -5.16 -16.39 5.95
C GLY A 43 -4.70 -17.49 5.00
N ASP A 44 -5.61 -18.18 4.32
CA ASP A 44 -5.30 -19.35 3.46
C ASP A 44 -5.21 -19.02 1.97
N THR A 45 -5.57 -17.81 1.56
CA THR A 45 -5.56 -17.45 0.13
C THR A 45 -4.19 -17.00 -0.36
N ASN A 46 -3.32 -16.61 0.53
CA ASN A 46 -2.02 -15.98 0.26
C ASN A 46 -2.10 -14.67 -0.54
N HIS A 47 -3.29 -14.09 -0.70
CA HIS A 47 -3.43 -12.76 -1.29
C HIS A 47 -2.94 -11.68 -0.32
N ALA A 48 -2.32 -10.63 -0.86
CA ALA A 48 -2.03 -9.41 -0.10
C ALA A 48 -3.16 -8.40 -0.30
N GLU A 49 -3.42 -7.61 0.73
CA GLU A 49 -4.25 -6.41 0.59
C GLU A 49 -3.41 -5.34 -0.10
N VAL A 50 -3.85 -4.89 -1.25
CA VAL A 50 -3.09 -3.94 -2.08
C VAL A 50 -4.00 -2.82 -2.56
N ILE A 51 -3.36 -1.75 -3.03
CA ILE A 51 -4.05 -0.65 -3.71
C ILE A 51 -3.54 -0.53 -5.14
N LEU A 52 -4.46 -0.28 -6.06
CA LEU A 52 -4.16 0.08 -7.44
C LEU A 52 -4.29 1.60 -7.53
N ILE A 53 -3.21 2.27 -7.88
CA ILE A 53 -3.14 3.74 -7.93
C ILE A 53 -3.12 4.18 -9.37
N ASP A 54 -4.09 5.03 -9.74
CA ASP A 54 -4.07 5.78 -10.99
C ASP A 54 -3.51 7.18 -10.71
N PHE A 55 -2.43 7.54 -11.39
CA PHE A 55 -1.77 8.82 -11.14
C PHE A 55 -1.35 9.50 -12.45
N ASP A 56 -1.27 10.81 -12.40
CA ASP A 56 -0.82 11.65 -13.51
C ASP A 56 0.68 11.90 -13.38
N GLU A 57 1.46 11.30 -14.27
CA GLU A 57 2.93 11.40 -14.27
C GLU A 57 3.44 12.83 -14.46
N THR A 58 2.60 13.74 -14.95
CA THR A 58 2.97 15.16 -15.07
C THR A 58 2.87 15.91 -13.74
N GLN A 59 2.16 15.35 -12.76
CA GLN A 59 1.97 15.96 -11.42
C GLN A 59 2.75 15.25 -10.33
N ILE A 60 2.93 13.94 -10.45
CA ILE A 60 3.63 13.12 -9.44
C ILE A 60 4.39 12.00 -10.15
N SER A 61 5.61 11.73 -9.72
CA SER A 61 6.40 10.65 -10.30
C SER A 61 6.18 9.35 -9.53
N PHE A 62 6.48 8.23 -10.18
CA PHE A 62 6.47 6.92 -9.52
C PHE A 62 7.44 6.90 -8.33
N LYS A 63 8.62 7.51 -8.50
CA LYS A 63 9.61 7.62 -7.41
C LYS A 63 9.06 8.34 -6.19
N GLN A 64 8.30 9.42 -6.39
CA GLN A 64 7.66 10.14 -5.29
C GLN A 64 6.61 9.27 -4.60
N LEU A 65 5.85 8.47 -5.37
CA LEU A 65 4.92 7.51 -4.77
C LEU A 65 5.66 6.46 -3.94
N LEU A 66 6.81 5.97 -4.40
CA LEU A 66 7.64 5.06 -3.63
C LEU A 66 8.14 5.69 -2.32
N ASP A 67 8.55 6.95 -2.37
CA ASP A 67 9.01 7.66 -1.18
C ASP A 67 7.91 7.74 -0.13
N VAL A 68 6.68 8.05 -0.56
CA VAL A 68 5.51 8.06 0.32
C VAL A 68 5.21 6.68 0.88
N PHE A 69 5.24 5.66 0.03
CA PHE A 69 4.98 4.28 0.41
C PHE A 69 5.93 3.82 1.53
N PHE A 70 7.24 3.99 1.33
CA PHE A 70 8.23 3.56 2.31
C PHE A 70 8.26 4.42 3.58
N ALA A 71 7.78 5.65 3.52
CA ALA A 71 7.70 6.51 4.69
C ALA A 71 6.46 6.26 5.55
N THR A 72 5.41 5.69 5.00
CA THR A 72 4.11 5.55 5.68
C THR A 72 3.76 4.12 6.08
N HIS A 73 4.66 3.17 5.88
CA HIS A 73 4.54 1.82 6.43
C HIS A 73 5.92 1.30 6.82
N ASP A 74 5.97 0.17 7.53
CA ASP A 74 7.22 -0.45 7.95
C ASP A 74 7.60 -1.56 6.95
N PRO A 75 8.64 -1.37 6.13
CA PRO A 75 9.07 -2.37 5.15
C PRO A 75 9.97 -3.46 5.74
N THR A 76 10.17 -3.47 7.07
CA THR A 76 11.13 -4.38 7.73
C THR A 76 10.47 -5.53 8.48
N THR A 77 9.14 -5.58 8.51
CA THR A 77 8.39 -6.62 9.22
C THR A 77 7.76 -7.61 8.23
N LEU A 78 8.19 -8.86 8.31
CA LEU A 78 7.71 -9.91 7.39
C LEU A 78 6.28 -10.32 7.73
N ASN A 79 5.40 -10.30 6.72
CA ASN A 79 3.99 -10.70 6.84
C ASN A 79 3.29 -10.03 8.03
N ARG A 80 3.62 -8.78 8.26
CA ARG A 80 3.09 -8.03 9.40
C ARG A 80 3.21 -6.54 9.15
N GLN A 81 2.24 -5.79 9.66
CA GLN A 81 2.31 -4.34 9.72
C GLN A 81 1.72 -3.88 11.05
N GLY A 82 2.59 -3.37 11.93
CA GLY A 82 2.17 -2.99 13.28
C GLY A 82 1.57 -4.19 14.03
N ASN A 83 0.32 -4.05 14.47
CA ASN A 83 -0.41 -5.11 15.16
C ASN A 83 -1.14 -6.08 14.21
N ASP A 84 -1.18 -5.77 12.92
CA ASP A 84 -1.82 -6.62 11.90
C ASP A 84 -0.83 -7.71 11.46
N VAL A 85 -1.13 -8.96 11.79
CA VAL A 85 -0.28 -10.12 11.50
C VAL A 85 -0.97 -11.01 10.47
N GLY A 86 -0.23 -11.38 9.42
CA GLY A 86 -0.70 -12.28 8.37
C GLY A 86 -0.08 -11.95 7.03
N THR A 87 -0.09 -12.93 6.12
CA THR A 87 0.45 -12.75 4.76
C THR A 87 -0.29 -11.66 3.98
N GLN A 88 -1.57 -11.42 4.30
CA GLN A 88 -2.36 -10.36 3.67
C GLN A 88 -1.83 -8.95 3.98
N TYR A 89 -1.07 -8.78 5.04
CA TYR A 89 -0.52 -7.49 5.46
C TYR A 89 0.94 -7.29 5.08
N ARG A 90 1.49 -8.16 4.23
CA ARG A 90 2.91 -8.07 3.85
C ARG A 90 3.19 -6.83 3.02
N SER A 91 4.44 -6.34 3.13
CA SER A 91 4.95 -5.25 2.31
C SER A 91 5.26 -5.78 0.91
N VAL A 92 4.65 -5.22 -0.12
CA VAL A 92 4.84 -5.70 -1.49
C VAL A 92 4.67 -4.58 -2.50
N ILE A 93 5.48 -4.65 -3.56
CA ILE A 93 5.34 -3.84 -4.77
C ILE A 93 5.13 -4.78 -5.94
N TYR A 94 4.01 -4.65 -6.62
CA TYR A 94 3.75 -5.35 -7.88
C TYR A 94 3.91 -4.35 -9.01
N TYR A 95 4.98 -4.49 -9.79
CA TYR A 95 5.29 -3.56 -10.87
C TYR A 95 4.52 -3.91 -12.14
N LEU A 96 4.19 -2.89 -12.94
CA LEU A 96 3.45 -3.04 -14.17
C LEU A 96 4.35 -2.96 -15.41
N ASN A 97 5.59 -2.48 -15.25
CA ASN A 97 6.56 -2.35 -16.34
C ASN A 97 8.00 -2.35 -15.79
N GLU A 98 8.98 -2.41 -16.69
CA GLU A 98 10.39 -2.49 -16.32
C GLU A 98 10.89 -1.24 -15.60
N GLU A 99 10.38 -0.08 -15.96
CA GLU A 99 10.78 1.18 -15.31
C GLU A 99 10.34 1.21 -13.84
N GLN A 100 9.13 0.73 -13.56
CA GLN A 100 8.65 0.60 -12.17
C GLN A 100 9.49 -0.42 -11.40
N GLN A 101 9.87 -1.53 -12.05
CA GLN A 101 10.76 -2.53 -11.44
C GLN A 101 12.10 -1.91 -11.07
N ARG A 102 12.73 -1.18 -12.01
CA ARG A 102 14.03 -0.56 -11.79
C ARG A 102 13.98 0.46 -10.64
N GLN A 103 13.01 1.36 -10.66
CA GLN A 103 12.89 2.39 -9.64
C GLN A 103 12.58 1.77 -8.26
N SER A 104 11.75 0.73 -8.20
CA SER A 104 11.43 0.03 -6.96
C SER A 104 12.66 -0.67 -6.39
N GLN A 105 13.46 -1.32 -7.24
CA GLN A 105 14.69 -1.98 -6.81
C GLN A 105 15.70 -0.97 -6.27
N GLU A 106 15.86 0.16 -6.97
CA GLU A 106 16.73 1.24 -6.51
C GLU A 106 16.32 1.78 -5.14
N ALA A 107 15.01 1.96 -4.91
CA ALA A 107 14.50 2.44 -3.63
C ALA A 107 14.76 1.42 -2.51
N ILE A 108 14.55 0.14 -2.76
CA ILE A 108 14.84 -0.93 -1.80
C ILE A 108 16.33 -0.97 -1.48
N ASP A 109 17.18 -0.91 -2.49
CA ASP A 109 18.63 -0.95 -2.31
C ASP A 109 19.15 0.26 -1.51
N ALA A 110 18.57 1.43 -1.72
CA ALA A 110 18.91 2.63 -0.95
C ALA A 110 18.58 2.47 0.53
N LEU A 111 17.41 1.89 0.85
CA LEU A 111 17.02 1.62 2.23
C LEU A 111 17.93 0.58 2.89
N LYS A 112 18.30 -0.47 2.16
CA LYS A 112 19.25 -1.48 2.66
C LYS A 112 20.63 -0.87 2.92
N ALA A 113 21.07 0.06 2.08
CA ALA A 113 22.34 0.78 2.25
C ALA A 113 22.31 1.67 3.52
N GLU A 114 21.14 2.12 3.96
CA GLU A 114 20.96 2.85 5.22
C GLU A 114 20.91 1.93 6.44
N GLY A 115 21.01 0.63 6.26
CA GLY A 115 21.02 -0.36 7.35
C GLY A 115 19.67 -0.99 7.65
N LEU A 116 18.64 -0.72 6.86
CA LEU A 116 17.32 -1.31 7.06
C LEU A 116 17.25 -2.72 6.47
N ASN A 117 16.66 -3.64 7.21
CA ASN A 117 16.43 -5.01 6.74
C ASN A 117 15.08 -5.08 5.99
N VAL A 118 15.06 -4.57 4.76
CA VAL A 118 13.85 -4.49 3.93
C VAL A 118 13.42 -5.89 3.50
N VAL A 119 12.16 -6.23 3.78
CA VAL A 119 11.54 -7.51 3.41
C VAL A 119 10.43 -7.33 2.37
N THR A 120 10.33 -6.17 1.77
CA THR A 120 9.32 -5.87 0.74
C THR A 120 9.49 -6.81 -0.46
N GLU A 121 8.42 -7.51 -0.82
CA GLU A 121 8.37 -8.34 -2.02
C GLU A 121 8.33 -7.42 -3.26
N LEU A 122 9.11 -7.76 -4.29
CA LEU A 122 9.08 -7.04 -5.57
C LEU A 122 8.85 -8.06 -6.67
N SER A 123 7.71 -8.02 -7.33
CA SER A 123 7.29 -9.01 -8.31
C SER A 123 6.47 -8.37 -9.44
N PRO A 124 6.38 -9.02 -10.61
CA PRO A 124 5.45 -8.58 -11.65
C PRO A 124 4.02 -8.59 -11.12
N ALA A 125 3.20 -7.65 -11.56
CA ALA A 125 1.81 -7.56 -11.10
C ALA A 125 1.02 -8.79 -11.52
N PRO A 126 0.45 -9.56 -10.55
CA PRO A 126 -0.47 -10.64 -10.86
C PRO A 126 -1.87 -10.09 -11.13
N THR A 127 -2.85 -10.98 -11.27
CA THR A 127 -4.25 -10.54 -11.41
C THR A 127 -4.68 -9.76 -10.16
N PHE A 128 -5.23 -8.57 -10.37
CA PHE A 128 -5.78 -7.74 -9.33
C PHE A 128 -7.28 -7.97 -9.21
N TYR A 129 -7.75 -8.24 -7.99
CA TYR A 129 -9.18 -8.40 -7.70
C TYR A 129 -9.63 -7.23 -6.83
N PRO A 130 -10.47 -6.31 -7.36
CA PRO A 130 -11.00 -5.22 -6.54
C PRO A 130 -11.73 -5.77 -5.31
N ALA A 131 -11.51 -5.13 -4.17
CA ALA A 131 -12.23 -5.47 -2.95
C ALA A 131 -13.69 -5.03 -3.04
N GLU A 132 -14.50 -5.52 -2.12
CA GLU A 132 -15.91 -5.19 -2.02
C GLU A 132 -16.11 -3.67 -1.89
N ASP A 133 -17.22 -3.16 -2.40
CA ASP A 133 -17.48 -1.71 -2.44
C ASP A 133 -17.39 -1.05 -1.06
N TYR A 134 -17.79 -1.75 0.00
CA TYR A 134 -17.75 -1.17 1.35
C TYR A 134 -16.31 -0.90 1.85
N HIS A 135 -15.30 -1.51 1.24
CA HIS A 135 -13.90 -1.21 1.56
C HIS A 135 -13.38 0.02 0.83
N GLN A 136 -14.01 0.40 -0.29
CA GLN A 136 -13.51 1.53 -1.07
C GLN A 136 -13.76 2.84 -0.34
N ASN A 137 -12.70 3.64 -0.17
CA ASN A 137 -12.72 4.91 0.56
C ASN A 137 -13.24 4.75 2.00
N PHE A 138 -12.85 3.65 2.64
CA PHE A 138 -13.40 3.23 3.93
C PHE A 138 -13.18 4.27 5.03
N PHE A 139 -11.99 4.86 5.12
CA PHE A 139 -11.68 5.84 6.16
C PHE A 139 -12.56 7.08 6.05
N ALA A 140 -12.79 7.60 4.84
CA ALA A 140 -13.63 8.77 4.64
C ALA A 140 -15.09 8.49 5.00
N LYS A 141 -15.57 7.26 4.76
CA LYS A 141 -16.94 6.84 5.10
C LYS A 141 -17.09 6.50 6.58
N ASN A 142 -16.02 6.07 7.25
CA ASN A 142 -16.04 5.55 8.61
C ASN A 142 -14.92 6.13 9.47
N PRO A 143 -14.80 7.47 9.59
CA PRO A 143 -13.66 8.09 10.29
C PRO A 143 -13.63 7.79 11.79
N SER A 144 -14.76 7.43 12.37
CA SER A 144 -14.88 7.11 13.80
C SER A 144 -14.70 5.62 14.11
N GLN A 145 -14.49 4.78 13.10
CA GLN A 145 -14.23 3.36 13.32
C GLN A 145 -12.94 3.21 14.12
N GLY A 146 -12.97 2.40 15.19
CA GLY A 146 -11.90 2.36 16.18
C GLY A 146 -10.51 2.09 15.62
N TYR A 147 -10.39 1.09 14.73
CA TYR A 147 -9.10 0.79 14.09
C TYR A 147 -8.61 1.97 13.23
N CYS A 148 -9.47 2.51 12.37
CA CYS A 148 -9.11 3.64 11.50
C CYS A 148 -8.72 4.87 12.31
N ASN A 149 -9.45 5.16 13.38
CA ASN A 149 -9.16 6.30 14.24
C ASN A 149 -7.84 6.16 14.99
N PHE A 150 -7.38 4.94 15.22
CA PHE A 150 -6.11 4.66 15.89
C PHE A 150 -4.94 4.62 14.89
N ALA A 151 -5.11 3.91 13.77
CA ALA A 151 -4.02 3.56 12.87
C ALA A 151 -3.72 4.62 11.82
N ILE A 152 -4.73 5.33 11.32
CA ILE A 152 -4.58 6.22 10.16
C ILE A 152 -4.07 7.62 10.50
N PRO A 153 -4.56 8.33 11.53
CA PRO A 153 -4.10 9.69 11.83
C PRO A 153 -2.59 9.82 12.00
N PRO A 154 -1.86 8.91 12.67
CA PRO A 154 -0.40 9.00 12.75
C PRO A 154 0.28 8.96 11.39
N LYS A 155 -0.23 8.15 10.44
CA LYS A 155 0.30 8.05 9.08
C LYS A 155 0.04 9.34 8.30
N LEU A 156 -1.13 9.93 8.43
CA LEU A 156 -1.46 11.21 7.79
C LEU A 156 -0.65 12.36 8.37
N ASN A 157 -0.40 12.36 9.67
CA ASN A 157 0.46 13.36 10.31
C ASN A 157 1.89 13.27 9.79
N LYS A 158 2.44 12.07 9.64
CA LYS A 158 3.77 11.85 9.07
C LYS A 158 3.83 12.30 7.62
N LEU A 159 2.78 12.03 6.85
CA LEU A 159 2.65 12.47 5.47
C LEU A 159 2.69 14.00 5.38
N ARG A 160 1.91 14.69 6.20
CA ARG A 160 1.89 16.16 6.23
C ARG A 160 3.23 16.76 6.63
N ALA A 161 3.94 16.13 7.56
CA ALA A 161 5.22 16.61 8.03
C ALA A 161 6.33 16.48 6.99
N LYS A 162 6.35 15.37 6.23
CA LYS A 162 7.43 15.05 5.30
C LYS A 162 7.13 15.42 3.84
N PHE A 163 5.88 15.37 3.43
CA PHE A 163 5.49 15.44 2.03
C PHE A 163 4.44 16.51 1.75
N VAL A 164 4.46 17.59 2.50
CA VAL A 164 3.48 18.69 2.34
C VAL A 164 3.40 19.20 0.90
N GLU A 165 4.51 19.16 0.17
CA GLU A 165 4.58 19.60 -1.23
C GLU A 165 3.83 18.67 -2.19
N LEU A 166 3.61 17.43 -1.80
CA LEU A 166 2.94 16.42 -2.61
C LEU A 166 1.44 16.33 -2.32
N LEU A 167 0.95 17.05 -1.33
CA LEU A 167 -0.46 16.96 -0.92
C LEU A 167 -1.38 17.76 -1.85
N LYS A 168 -2.62 17.29 -1.94
CA LYS A 168 -3.68 18.01 -2.64
C LYS A 168 -4.00 19.35 -1.99
#